data_ff946336680f96505198d4d0c7ed774e
#
_entry.id   ff946336680f96505198d4d0c7ed774e
#
_cell.length_a   1.000
_cell.length_b   1.000
_cell.length_c   1.000
_cell.angle_alpha   90.00
_cell.angle_beta   90.00
_cell.angle_gamma   90.00
#
_symmetry.space_group_name_H-M   'P 1'
#
loop_
_entity.id
_entity.type
_entity.pdbx_description
1 polymer ?
#
loop_
_entity_poly.entity_id
_entity_poly.type
_entity_poly.pdbx_seq_one_letter_code
_entity_poly.pdbx_strand_id
1 'polypeptide(L)'
;MDNLIKVARINGQSVTFNEGETILEVARRMGIFIPTLCEFTALNHRPGTCRMCLTEVTKANGVTQMVTACETRVEDGDVINTRAKRVRQMQKLQAELLFADHCETCSSCARHGACELQTVAKQVGLDVTTMSGRLATRKPTVDRSAPGLVFTADKCIRCLRCIEACRSVQGLGVMTLNHTGTGAAIGFAGDRWGDSDTCIQCGQCALVCPTGALAVKDQIETALDWFSDDTIKTVVQFAPAVRLAVAEGIGLPAGINLEGQVIAALKALGADFVMDTRWAADVTIMEEGTEFLERLEAQ
;
A
#
# COMPACT_ATOMS: atom_id res chain seq x y z
N MET A 1 -7.37 -13.91 -41.22
CA MET A 1 -6.48 -14.52 -40.21
C MET A 1 -7.40 -15.17 -39.20
N ASP A 2 -7.48 -16.50 -39.22
CA ASP A 2 -8.33 -17.24 -38.31
C ASP A 2 -7.88 -16.98 -36.87
N ASN A 3 -8.74 -16.34 -36.13
CA ASN A 3 -8.54 -16.09 -34.69
C ASN A 3 -8.75 -17.44 -34.00
N LEU A 4 -7.73 -18.31 -34.00
CA LEU A 4 -7.76 -19.59 -33.30
C LEU A 4 -8.01 -19.30 -31.83
N ILE A 5 -9.17 -19.73 -31.33
CA ILE A 5 -9.55 -19.60 -29.92
C ILE A 5 -8.54 -20.42 -29.10
N LYS A 6 -7.66 -19.75 -28.37
CA LYS A 6 -6.70 -20.38 -27.44
C LYS A 6 -7.43 -20.84 -26.20
N VAL A 7 -7.15 -22.07 -25.76
CA VAL A 7 -7.82 -22.72 -24.64
C VAL A 7 -6.80 -23.28 -23.64
N ALA A 8 -6.99 -22.96 -22.38
CA ALA A 8 -6.26 -23.57 -21.25
C ALA A 8 -7.24 -24.19 -20.26
N ARG A 9 -6.73 -24.92 -19.29
CA ARG A 9 -7.54 -25.47 -18.18
C ARG A 9 -7.01 -24.96 -16.85
N ILE A 10 -7.89 -24.39 -16.01
CA ILE A 10 -7.55 -23.97 -14.65
C ILE A 10 -8.40 -24.78 -13.67
N ASN A 11 -7.75 -25.58 -12.80
CA ASN A 11 -8.41 -26.48 -11.84
C ASN A 11 -9.45 -27.41 -12.51
N GLY A 12 -9.17 -27.88 -13.73
CA GLY A 12 -10.04 -28.74 -14.50
C GLY A 12 -11.11 -28.04 -15.35
N GLN A 13 -11.30 -26.74 -15.20
CA GLN A 13 -12.24 -25.94 -16.00
C GLN A 13 -11.54 -25.38 -17.23
N SER A 14 -12.14 -25.57 -18.43
CA SER A 14 -11.64 -24.96 -19.65
C SER A 14 -11.93 -23.46 -19.67
N VAL A 15 -10.96 -22.68 -20.13
CA VAL A 15 -11.06 -21.23 -20.24
C VAL A 15 -10.42 -20.75 -21.54
N THR A 16 -11.04 -19.80 -22.20
CA THR A 16 -10.44 -19.05 -23.31
C THR A 16 -9.68 -17.86 -22.75
N PHE A 17 -8.60 -17.48 -23.40
CA PHE A 17 -7.76 -16.36 -22.97
C PHE A 17 -7.25 -15.56 -24.17
N ASN A 18 -6.90 -14.31 -23.93
CA ASN A 18 -6.28 -13.45 -24.93
C ASN A 18 -4.76 -13.61 -24.91
N GLU A 19 -4.12 -13.37 -26.04
CA GLU A 19 -2.68 -13.40 -26.12
C GLU A 19 -2.03 -12.41 -25.15
N GLY A 20 -1.07 -12.89 -24.38
CA GLY A 20 -0.37 -12.09 -23.39
C GLY A 20 -1.01 -12.02 -22.00
N GLU A 21 -2.23 -12.53 -21.81
CA GLU A 21 -2.82 -12.63 -20.47
C GLU A 21 -1.99 -13.54 -19.55
N THR A 22 -1.80 -13.11 -18.31
CA THR A 22 -1.14 -13.91 -17.29
C THR A 22 -2.10 -14.91 -16.64
N ILE A 23 -1.56 -15.95 -16.02
CA ILE A 23 -2.34 -16.92 -15.26
C ILE A 23 -3.21 -16.23 -14.20
N LEU A 24 -2.66 -15.20 -13.53
CA LEU A 24 -3.35 -14.46 -12.49
C LEU A 24 -4.55 -13.68 -13.05
N GLU A 25 -4.42 -13.04 -14.21
CA GLU A 25 -5.51 -12.30 -14.86
C GLU A 25 -6.64 -13.22 -15.25
N VAL A 26 -6.31 -14.35 -15.91
CA VAL A 26 -7.30 -15.34 -16.29
C VAL A 26 -7.99 -15.96 -15.07
N ALA A 27 -7.25 -16.30 -14.03
CA ALA A 27 -7.80 -16.84 -12.78
C ALA A 27 -8.77 -15.86 -12.11
N ARG A 28 -8.42 -14.57 -12.02
CA ARG A 28 -9.30 -13.51 -11.48
C ARG A 28 -10.62 -13.40 -12.27
N ARG A 29 -10.53 -13.42 -13.58
CA ARG A 29 -11.73 -13.39 -14.47
C ARG A 29 -12.64 -14.58 -14.24
N MET A 30 -12.08 -15.73 -13.87
CA MET A 30 -12.83 -16.94 -13.50
C MET A 30 -13.31 -16.95 -12.03
N GLY A 31 -13.03 -15.92 -11.24
CA GLY A 31 -13.31 -15.92 -9.80
C GLY A 31 -12.43 -16.88 -8.99
N ILE A 32 -11.30 -17.34 -9.56
CA ILE A 32 -10.35 -18.21 -8.87
C ILE A 32 -9.34 -17.36 -8.10
N PHE A 33 -9.35 -17.50 -6.79
CA PHE A 33 -8.42 -16.80 -5.92
C PHE A 33 -7.01 -17.39 -5.98
N ILE A 34 -6.01 -16.53 -6.20
CA ILE A 34 -4.58 -16.82 -6.06
C ILE A 34 -3.99 -15.72 -5.16
N PRO A 35 -3.32 -16.05 -4.05
CA PRO A 35 -2.78 -15.04 -3.14
C PRO A 35 -1.66 -14.22 -3.79
N THR A 36 -1.65 -12.91 -3.56
CA THR A 36 -0.63 -11.98 -4.07
C THR A 36 -0.28 -10.95 -2.99
N LEU A 37 0.94 -10.41 -3.02
CA LEU A 37 1.40 -9.32 -2.16
C LEU A 37 2.19 -8.24 -2.91
N CYS A 38 2.98 -8.61 -3.92
CA CYS A 38 3.76 -7.62 -4.67
C CYS A 38 3.01 -7.11 -5.91
N GLU A 39 2.17 -7.92 -6.52
CA GLU A 39 1.38 -7.50 -7.67
C GLU A 39 0.35 -6.43 -7.27
N PHE A 40 0.22 -5.40 -8.09
CA PHE A 40 -0.73 -4.32 -7.90
C PHE A 40 -1.26 -3.84 -9.26
N THR A 41 -2.48 -4.27 -9.58
CA THR A 41 -3.09 -4.09 -10.90
C THR A 41 -3.19 -2.63 -11.33
N ALA A 42 -3.55 -1.72 -10.40
CA ALA A 42 -3.72 -0.30 -10.69
C ALA A 42 -2.43 0.39 -11.19
N LEU A 43 -1.26 -0.16 -10.86
CA LEU A 43 0.04 0.33 -11.31
C LEU A 43 0.64 -0.54 -12.44
N ASN A 44 -0.08 -1.55 -12.90
CA ASN A 44 0.47 -2.61 -13.76
C ASN A 44 1.78 -3.20 -13.23
N HIS A 45 1.91 -3.28 -11.91
CA HIS A 45 3.12 -3.65 -11.21
C HIS A 45 3.15 -5.15 -10.90
N ARG A 46 4.11 -5.88 -11.47
CA ARG A 46 4.24 -7.34 -11.39
C ARG A 46 5.70 -7.78 -11.23
N PRO A 47 6.37 -7.44 -10.12
CA PRO A 47 7.80 -7.71 -9.96
C PRO A 47 8.13 -9.16 -9.61
N GLY A 48 7.13 -10.03 -9.36
CA GLY A 48 7.33 -11.44 -8.98
C GLY A 48 8.10 -11.67 -7.67
N THR A 49 8.36 -10.62 -6.88
CA THR A 49 9.27 -10.69 -5.72
C THR A 49 8.73 -11.45 -4.53
N CYS A 50 7.42 -11.40 -4.27
CA CYS A 50 6.82 -12.03 -3.10
C CYS A 50 6.61 -13.55 -3.22
N ARG A 51 6.56 -14.08 -4.43
CA ARG A 51 6.34 -15.51 -4.74
C ARG A 51 5.06 -16.13 -4.14
N MET A 52 4.12 -15.31 -3.67
CA MET A 52 2.88 -15.82 -3.09
C MET A 52 1.95 -16.45 -4.13
N CYS A 53 1.99 -15.98 -5.37
CA CYS A 53 1.11 -16.42 -6.46
C CYS A 53 1.62 -17.70 -7.17
N LEU A 54 2.40 -18.55 -6.50
CA LEU A 54 2.85 -19.81 -7.06
C LEU A 54 1.68 -20.70 -7.47
N THR A 55 1.76 -21.27 -8.66
CA THR A 55 0.82 -22.24 -9.24
C THR A 55 1.60 -23.34 -9.96
N GLU A 56 1.00 -24.48 -10.14
CA GLU A 56 1.55 -25.56 -10.93
C GLU A 56 0.99 -25.51 -12.34
N VAL A 57 1.86 -25.55 -13.34
CA VAL A 57 1.49 -25.55 -14.76
C VAL A 57 2.07 -26.77 -15.43
N THR A 58 1.23 -27.55 -16.08
CA THR A 58 1.64 -28.62 -17.00
C THR A 58 1.48 -28.09 -18.42
N LYS A 59 2.58 -27.97 -19.12
CA LYS A 59 2.63 -27.51 -20.51
C LYS A 59 2.12 -28.59 -21.47
N ALA A 60 1.76 -28.23 -22.70
CA ALA A 60 1.30 -29.17 -23.75
C ALA A 60 2.30 -30.30 -24.00
N ASN A 61 3.60 -30.09 -23.78
CA ASN A 61 4.64 -31.12 -23.89
C ASN A 61 4.73 -32.09 -22.68
N GLY A 62 3.82 -31.97 -21.70
CA GLY A 62 3.77 -32.79 -20.51
C GLY A 62 4.70 -32.35 -19.36
N VAL A 63 5.51 -31.31 -19.54
CA VAL A 63 6.40 -30.81 -18.50
C VAL A 63 5.60 -30.03 -17.46
N THR A 64 5.71 -30.45 -16.19
CA THR A 64 5.07 -29.76 -15.06
C THR A 64 6.09 -28.94 -14.28
N GLN A 65 5.75 -27.68 -14.04
CA GLN A 65 6.62 -26.74 -13.33
C GLN A 65 5.82 -25.82 -12.38
N MET A 66 6.52 -25.32 -11.34
CA MET A 66 5.96 -24.33 -10.42
C MET A 66 6.32 -22.94 -10.93
N VAL A 67 5.32 -22.09 -11.14
CA VAL A 67 5.50 -20.74 -11.72
C VAL A 67 4.79 -19.69 -10.89
N THR A 68 5.17 -18.41 -11.06
CA THR A 68 4.47 -17.24 -10.51
C THR A 68 3.35 -16.81 -11.44
N ALA A 69 2.10 -16.92 -10.99
CA ALA A 69 0.94 -16.62 -11.80
C ALA A 69 0.86 -15.16 -12.29
N CYS A 70 1.46 -14.22 -11.56
CA CYS A 70 1.43 -12.79 -11.92
C CYS A 70 2.33 -12.43 -13.11
N GLU A 71 3.36 -13.23 -13.42
CA GLU A 71 4.34 -12.99 -14.49
C GLU A 71 4.20 -13.98 -15.64
N THR A 72 3.69 -15.19 -15.35
CA THR A 72 3.61 -16.26 -16.34
C THR A 72 2.39 -16.08 -17.24
N ARG A 73 2.64 -15.97 -18.53
CA ARG A 73 1.60 -15.91 -19.54
C ARG A 73 1.00 -17.29 -19.79
N VAL A 74 -0.31 -17.32 -20.03
CA VAL A 74 -1.01 -18.56 -20.39
C VAL A 74 -0.70 -18.91 -21.84
N GLU A 75 -0.43 -20.19 -22.10
CA GLU A 75 -0.24 -20.75 -23.44
C GLU A 75 -1.34 -21.74 -23.77
N ASP A 76 -1.54 -21.96 -25.07
CA ASP A 76 -2.56 -22.91 -25.54
C ASP A 76 -2.25 -24.33 -25.09
N GLY A 77 -3.26 -25.02 -24.56
CA GLY A 77 -3.12 -26.36 -23.99
C GLY A 77 -2.53 -26.42 -22.56
N ASP A 78 -2.24 -25.30 -21.92
CA ASP A 78 -1.77 -25.27 -20.53
C ASP A 78 -2.82 -25.88 -19.58
N VAL A 79 -2.34 -26.73 -18.65
CA VAL A 79 -3.14 -27.24 -17.53
C VAL A 79 -2.59 -26.67 -16.23
N ILE A 80 -3.38 -25.78 -15.63
CA ILE A 80 -2.99 -24.97 -14.47
C ILE A 80 -3.72 -25.47 -13.23
N ASN A 81 -2.96 -25.77 -12.17
CA ASN A 81 -3.50 -26.18 -10.88
C ASN A 81 -3.09 -25.19 -9.77
N THR A 82 -4.07 -24.44 -9.26
CA THR A 82 -3.88 -23.46 -8.20
C THR A 82 -4.10 -24.04 -6.80
N ARG A 83 -4.56 -25.31 -6.71
CA ARG A 83 -4.98 -25.99 -5.46
C ARG A 83 -4.24 -27.29 -5.18
N ALA A 84 -3.22 -27.65 -5.98
CA ALA A 84 -2.40 -28.83 -5.73
C ALA A 84 -1.81 -28.79 -4.30
N LYS A 85 -1.63 -29.97 -3.68
CA LYS A 85 -1.03 -30.07 -2.36
C LYS A 85 0.31 -29.33 -2.30
N ARG A 86 1.15 -29.51 -3.33
CA ARG A 86 2.45 -28.88 -3.45
C ARG A 86 2.33 -27.35 -3.54
N VAL A 87 1.35 -26.82 -4.30
CA VAL A 87 1.09 -25.38 -4.42
C VAL A 87 0.78 -24.78 -3.04
N ARG A 88 -0.18 -25.38 -2.31
CA ARG A 88 -0.55 -24.91 -0.97
C ARG A 88 0.61 -24.96 0.02
N GLN A 89 1.42 -26.01 -0.02
CA GLN A 89 2.62 -26.13 0.83
C GLN A 89 3.63 -25.03 0.52
N MET A 90 3.89 -24.76 -0.76
CA MET A 90 4.83 -23.71 -1.18
C MET A 90 4.33 -22.32 -0.87
N GLN A 91 3.04 -22.04 -1.04
CA GLN A 91 2.44 -20.76 -0.66
C GLN A 91 2.52 -20.53 0.86
N LYS A 92 2.25 -21.57 1.67
CA LYS A 92 2.40 -21.51 3.13
C LYS A 92 3.85 -21.26 3.53
N LEU A 93 4.80 -22.01 2.98
CA LEU A 93 6.23 -21.81 3.23
C LEU A 93 6.69 -20.40 2.85
N GLN A 94 6.21 -19.88 1.72
CA GLN A 94 6.54 -18.51 1.31
C GLN A 94 5.99 -17.45 2.28
N ALA A 95 4.78 -17.66 2.79
CA ALA A 95 4.23 -16.79 3.84
C ALA A 95 5.04 -16.89 5.13
N GLU A 96 5.46 -18.10 5.53
CA GLU A 96 6.34 -18.33 6.68
C GLU A 96 7.66 -17.56 6.54
N LEU A 97 8.29 -17.58 5.36
CA LEU A 97 9.54 -16.85 5.10
C LEU A 97 9.34 -15.32 5.17
N LEU A 98 8.22 -14.80 4.65
CA LEU A 98 7.90 -13.37 4.74
C LEU A 98 7.67 -12.94 6.18
N PHE A 99 7.00 -13.73 6.99
CA PHE A 99 6.78 -13.45 8.41
C PHE A 99 8.05 -13.58 9.24
N ALA A 100 8.90 -14.56 8.93
CA ALA A 100 10.15 -14.78 9.64
C ALA A 100 11.12 -13.59 9.57
N ASP A 101 11.04 -12.79 8.50
CA ASP A 101 11.83 -11.56 8.29
C ASP A 101 11.03 -10.28 8.65
N HIS A 102 9.80 -10.42 9.16
CA HIS A 102 8.90 -9.31 9.50
C HIS A 102 8.84 -9.10 11.02
N CYS A 103 8.70 -7.84 11.47
CA CYS A 103 8.58 -7.55 12.90
C CYS A 103 7.26 -8.07 13.48
N GLU A 104 7.27 -8.43 14.76
CA GLU A 104 6.17 -9.09 15.45
C GLU A 104 5.19 -8.15 16.16
N THR A 105 5.38 -6.84 16.06
CA THR A 105 4.56 -5.84 16.75
C THR A 105 3.26 -5.51 16.01
N CYS A 106 2.51 -6.56 15.64
CA CYS A 106 1.26 -6.39 14.89
C CYS A 106 0.21 -5.56 15.63
N SER A 107 0.08 -5.73 16.95
CA SER A 107 -0.93 -5.02 17.77
C SER A 107 -0.74 -3.50 17.80
N SER A 108 0.51 -3.04 17.69
CA SER A 108 0.86 -1.60 17.64
C SER A 108 1.17 -1.10 16.23
N CYS A 109 0.91 -1.91 15.21
CA CYS A 109 1.21 -1.56 13.83
C CYS A 109 0.11 -0.67 13.22
N ALA A 110 0.49 0.39 12.52
CA ALA A 110 -0.42 1.29 11.82
C ALA A 110 -1.34 0.59 10.78
N ARG A 111 -0.99 -0.63 10.37
CA ARG A 111 -1.80 -1.47 9.46
C ARG A 111 -2.52 -2.62 10.16
N HIS A 112 -2.60 -2.61 11.50
CA HIS A 112 -3.32 -3.65 12.21
C HIS A 112 -4.78 -3.75 11.73
N GLY A 113 -5.24 -4.97 11.43
CA GLY A 113 -6.58 -5.21 10.89
C GLY A 113 -6.77 -4.92 9.39
N ALA A 114 -5.86 -4.15 8.75
CA ALA A 114 -5.89 -3.82 7.32
C ALA A 114 -4.59 -4.22 6.59
N CYS A 115 -3.81 -5.15 7.14
CA CYS A 115 -2.55 -5.61 6.60
C CYS A 115 -2.76 -6.76 5.60
N GLU A 116 -2.36 -6.56 4.33
CA GLU A 116 -2.47 -7.61 3.31
C GLU A 116 -1.65 -8.85 3.66
N LEU A 117 -0.50 -8.70 4.35
CA LEU A 117 0.31 -9.84 4.78
C LEU A 117 -0.42 -10.70 5.81
N GLN A 118 -1.11 -10.10 6.79
CA GLN A 118 -1.95 -10.84 7.75
C GLN A 118 -3.12 -11.55 7.05
N THR A 119 -3.76 -10.88 6.09
CA THR A 119 -4.84 -11.45 5.30
C THR A 119 -4.39 -12.68 4.52
N VAL A 120 -3.25 -12.58 3.82
CA VAL A 120 -2.69 -13.70 3.06
C VAL A 120 -2.27 -14.84 3.98
N ALA A 121 -1.66 -14.56 5.13
CA ALA A 121 -1.30 -15.59 6.12
C ALA A 121 -2.53 -16.41 6.54
N LYS A 122 -3.62 -15.72 6.89
CA LYS A 122 -4.89 -16.37 7.24
C LYS A 122 -5.43 -17.23 6.10
N GLN A 123 -5.36 -16.75 4.85
CA GLN A 123 -5.85 -17.46 3.67
C GLN A 123 -5.05 -18.73 3.36
N VAL A 124 -3.73 -18.75 3.60
CA VAL A 124 -2.88 -19.93 3.41
C VAL A 124 -2.80 -20.84 4.63
N GLY A 125 -3.57 -20.54 5.69
CA GLY A 125 -3.61 -21.32 6.92
C GLY A 125 -2.32 -21.26 7.73
N LEU A 126 -1.67 -20.09 7.76
CA LEU A 126 -0.50 -19.85 8.59
C LEU A 126 -0.94 -19.26 9.94
N ASP A 127 -0.53 -19.93 11.03
CA ASP A 127 -0.64 -19.38 12.37
C ASP A 127 0.57 -18.48 12.65
N VAL A 128 0.35 -17.18 12.61
CA VAL A 128 1.41 -16.17 12.82
C VAL A 128 1.92 -16.15 14.25
N THR A 129 1.16 -16.63 15.23
CA THR A 129 1.57 -16.66 16.64
C THR A 129 2.73 -17.64 16.89
N THR A 130 2.89 -18.64 16.01
CA THR A 130 3.96 -19.64 16.10
C THR A 130 5.24 -19.21 15.39
N MET A 131 5.25 -18.07 14.73
CA MET A 131 6.36 -17.63 13.88
C MET A 131 7.34 -16.67 14.59
N SER A 132 7.04 -16.28 15.84
CA SER A 132 7.85 -15.35 16.63
C SER A 132 9.32 -15.73 16.68
N GLY A 133 10.20 -14.79 16.36
CA GLY A 133 11.65 -14.86 16.62
C GLY A 133 12.45 -15.83 15.77
N ARG A 134 11.87 -16.45 14.73
CA ARG A 134 12.58 -17.50 14.00
C ARG A 134 13.70 -17.04 13.08
N LEU A 135 13.64 -15.81 12.54
CA LEU A 135 14.67 -15.27 11.63
C LEU A 135 14.94 -13.77 11.83
N ALA A 136 14.69 -13.20 13.00
CA ALA A 136 14.91 -11.77 13.26
C ALA A 136 16.40 -11.37 13.06
N THR A 137 16.82 -11.33 11.80
CA THR A 137 18.19 -10.96 11.40
C THR A 137 18.33 -9.47 11.16
N ARG A 138 17.22 -8.73 11.07
CA ARG A 138 17.23 -7.29 10.82
C ARG A 138 17.11 -6.52 12.11
N LYS A 139 18.03 -5.56 12.29
CA LYS A 139 17.88 -4.56 13.36
C LYS A 139 16.67 -3.67 13.00
N PRO A 140 15.77 -3.40 13.94
CA PRO A 140 14.69 -2.45 13.73
C PRO A 140 15.29 -1.10 13.30
N THR A 141 14.97 -0.66 12.11
CA THR A 141 15.40 0.65 11.61
C THR A 141 14.16 1.44 11.25
N VAL A 142 13.96 2.55 11.97
CA VAL A 142 12.83 3.45 11.74
C VAL A 142 13.37 4.78 11.27
N ASP A 143 13.03 5.19 10.06
CA ASP A 143 13.29 6.53 9.56
C ASP A 143 12.06 7.42 9.81
N ARG A 144 12.24 8.43 10.65
CA ARG A 144 11.24 9.46 11.00
C ARG A 144 11.68 10.85 10.52
N SER A 145 12.69 10.94 9.67
CA SER A 145 13.24 12.20 9.19
C SER A 145 12.29 12.97 8.29
N ALA A 146 11.45 12.27 7.53
CA ALA A 146 10.42 12.90 6.69
C ALA A 146 9.36 13.62 7.55
N PRO A 147 8.88 14.81 7.15
CA PRO A 147 7.91 15.59 7.92
C PRO A 147 6.60 14.86 8.22
N GLY A 148 5.99 14.21 7.22
CA GLY A 148 4.66 13.61 7.31
C GLY A 148 4.61 12.08 7.25
N LEU A 149 5.75 11.42 7.02
CA LEU A 149 5.79 9.99 6.75
C LEU A 149 6.86 9.28 7.60
N VAL A 150 6.64 7.99 7.85
CA VAL A 150 7.58 7.13 8.59
C VAL A 150 7.85 5.88 7.78
N PHE A 151 9.12 5.47 7.72
CA PHE A 151 9.53 4.18 7.16
C PHE A 151 10.09 3.27 8.26
N THR A 152 9.54 2.07 8.35
CA THR A 152 9.95 1.03 9.29
C THR A 152 10.47 -0.17 8.49
N ALA A 153 11.78 -0.31 8.40
CA ALA A 153 12.44 -1.24 7.49
C ALA A 153 12.14 -2.72 7.79
N ASP A 154 12.01 -3.10 9.05
CA ASP A 154 11.70 -4.45 9.51
C ASP A 154 10.24 -4.88 9.21
N LYS A 155 9.38 -3.94 8.82
CA LYS A 155 8.03 -4.19 8.31
C LYS A 155 7.96 -4.34 6.78
N CYS A 156 9.08 -4.14 6.08
CA CYS A 156 9.11 -4.14 4.63
C CYS A 156 9.26 -5.55 4.05
N ILE A 157 8.32 -5.97 3.21
CA ILE A 157 8.37 -7.25 2.47
C ILE A 157 8.99 -7.12 1.08
N ARG A 158 9.57 -6.00 0.74
CA ARG A 158 10.26 -5.75 -0.54
C ARG A 158 9.37 -5.98 -1.78
N CYS A 159 8.11 -5.61 -1.69
CA CYS A 159 7.15 -5.75 -2.78
C CYS A 159 7.33 -4.72 -3.91
N LEU A 160 8.13 -3.67 -3.69
CA LEU A 160 8.48 -2.60 -4.63
C LEU A 160 7.31 -1.71 -5.09
N ARG A 161 6.09 -1.89 -4.56
CA ARG A 161 4.92 -1.05 -4.93
C ARG A 161 5.17 0.43 -4.70
N CYS A 162 5.86 0.79 -3.61
CA CYS A 162 6.19 2.18 -3.27
C CYS A 162 7.14 2.81 -4.29
N ILE A 163 8.11 2.05 -4.79
CA ILE A 163 9.04 2.51 -5.84
C ILE A 163 8.26 2.80 -7.12
N GLU A 164 7.38 1.86 -7.52
CA GLU A 164 6.58 2.02 -8.73
C GLU A 164 5.62 3.21 -8.62
N ALA A 165 4.92 3.36 -7.49
CA ALA A 165 4.05 4.51 -7.26
C ALA A 165 4.82 5.84 -7.31
N CYS A 166 6.01 5.91 -6.69
CA CYS A 166 6.82 7.12 -6.68
C CYS A 166 7.38 7.45 -8.07
N ARG A 167 7.83 6.43 -8.82
CA ARG A 167 8.45 6.62 -10.14
C ARG A 167 7.43 6.83 -11.25
N SER A 168 6.46 5.92 -11.36
CA SER A 168 5.58 5.86 -12.54
C SER A 168 4.31 6.69 -12.39
N VAL A 169 3.82 6.90 -11.16
CA VAL A 169 2.61 7.71 -10.90
C VAL A 169 2.97 9.15 -10.57
N GLN A 170 3.93 9.34 -9.63
CA GLN A 170 4.31 10.70 -9.19
C GLN A 170 5.44 11.31 -10.03
N GLY A 171 6.18 10.50 -10.79
CA GLY A 171 7.30 10.97 -11.60
C GLY A 171 8.53 11.43 -10.81
N LEU A 172 8.60 11.15 -9.50
CA LEU A 172 9.64 11.69 -8.61
C LEU A 172 10.85 10.78 -8.41
N GLY A 173 10.65 9.44 -8.35
CA GLY A 173 11.74 8.48 -8.21
C GLY A 173 12.55 8.56 -6.92
N VAL A 174 11.99 9.11 -5.85
CA VAL A 174 12.67 9.26 -4.54
C VAL A 174 13.03 7.93 -3.91
N MET A 175 12.16 6.92 -4.09
CA MET A 175 12.35 5.60 -3.50
C MET A 175 13.12 4.67 -4.44
N THR A 176 14.10 3.97 -3.90
CA THR A 176 14.99 3.07 -4.64
C THR A 176 15.08 1.70 -3.98
N LEU A 177 15.54 0.70 -4.73
CA LEU A 177 15.96 -0.58 -4.18
C LEU A 177 17.49 -0.58 -4.09
N ASN A 178 18.01 -0.57 -2.88
CA ASN A 178 19.43 -0.61 -2.60
C ASN A 178 19.85 -2.06 -2.30
N HIS A 179 21.07 -2.40 -2.70
CA HIS A 179 21.67 -3.74 -2.54
C HIS A 179 20.90 -4.86 -3.25
N THR A 180 21.40 -6.07 -3.11
CA THR A 180 20.86 -7.29 -3.72
C THR A 180 20.81 -8.44 -2.72
N GLY A 181 20.09 -9.51 -3.07
CA GLY A 181 19.98 -10.69 -2.22
C GLY A 181 19.34 -10.42 -0.86
N THR A 182 19.89 -10.97 0.20
CA THR A 182 19.37 -10.79 1.56
C THR A 182 19.54 -9.37 2.09
N GLY A 183 20.50 -8.63 1.56
CA GLY A 183 20.75 -7.22 1.89
C GLY A 183 19.82 -6.24 1.18
N ALA A 184 18.99 -6.69 0.23
CA ALA A 184 18.09 -5.81 -0.51
C ALA A 184 17.15 -5.04 0.43
N ALA A 185 17.11 -3.73 0.31
CA ALA A 185 16.31 -2.83 1.14
C ALA A 185 15.76 -1.66 0.33
N ILE A 186 14.60 -1.16 0.75
CA ILE A 186 14.12 0.13 0.24
C ILE A 186 15.02 1.22 0.80
N GLY A 187 15.50 2.08 -0.06
CA GLY A 187 16.27 3.27 0.27
C GLY A 187 15.62 4.52 -0.32
N PHE A 188 16.28 5.64 -0.09
CA PHE A 188 15.84 6.95 -0.55
C PHE A 188 16.95 7.60 -1.36
N ALA A 189 16.61 8.60 -2.18
CA ALA A 189 17.58 9.50 -2.77
C ALA A 189 18.19 10.36 -1.64
N GLY A 190 19.41 10.04 -1.23
CA GLY A 190 20.06 10.52 -0.01
C GLY A 190 20.18 9.45 1.08
N ASP A 191 20.80 9.78 2.22
CA ASP A 191 21.02 8.83 3.32
C ASP A 191 19.74 8.58 4.14
N ARG A 192 18.90 9.61 4.27
CA ARG A 192 17.63 9.59 5.02
C ARG A 192 16.50 10.13 4.14
N TRP A 193 15.27 9.72 4.45
CA TRP A 193 14.10 10.18 3.68
C TRP A 193 13.92 11.70 3.71
N GLY A 194 14.12 12.31 4.88
CA GLY A 194 14.00 13.75 5.06
C GLY A 194 15.06 14.59 4.34
N ASP A 195 16.13 13.97 3.88
CA ASP A 195 17.21 14.67 3.14
C ASP A 195 16.89 14.81 1.65
N SER A 196 15.76 14.27 1.19
CA SER A 196 15.35 14.34 -0.22
C SER A 196 14.64 15.66 -0.54
N ASP A 197 15.26 16.52 -1.32
CA ASP A 197 14.68 17.77 -1.83
C ASP A 197 13.57 17.53 -2.88
N THR A 198 13.48 16.31 -3.40
CA THR A 198 12.51 15.94 -4.45
C THR A 198 11.20 15.41 -3.86
N CYS A 199 11.20 14.94 -2.60
CA CYS A 199 10.03 14.33 -1.98
C CYS A 199 8.99 15.39 -1.59
N ILE A 200 7.82 15.37 -2.22
CA ILE A 200 6.70 16.27 -1.92
C ILE A 200 5.77 15.75 -0.81
N GLN A 201 6.12 14.70 -0.11
CA GLN A 201 5.33 14.09 0.99
C GLN A 201 3.90 13.69 0.61
N CYS A 202 3.65 13.33 -0.65
CA CYS A 202 2.31 13.05 -1.18
C CYS A 202 1.62 11.80 -0.57
N GLY A 203 2.34 10.92 0.13
CA GLY A 203 1.80 9.74 0.80
C GLY A 203 1.45 8.54 -0.10
N GLN A 204 1.60 8.64 -1.44
CA GLN A 204 1.25 7.55 -2.36
C GLN A 204 2.00 6.25 -2.06
N CYS A 205 3.25 6.33 -1.65
CA CYS A 205 4.04 5.18 -1.23
C CYS A 205 3.48 4.47 0.02
N ALA A 206 2.92 5.23 0.97
CA ALA A 206 2.24 4.67 2.14
C ALA A 206 0.89 4.04 1.77
N LEU A 207 0.16 4.66 0.84
CA LEU A 207 -1.14 4.16 0.37
C LEU A 207 -1.03 2.76 -0.25
N VAL A 208 -0.03 2.55 -1.12
CA VAL A 208 0.17 1.26 -1.84
C VAL A 208 0.93 0.23 -1.01
N CYS A 209 1.43 0.57 0.18
CA CYS A 209 2.18 -0.34 1.02
C CYS A 209 1.26 -1.44 1.59
N PRO A 210 1.51 -2.73 1.31
CA PRO A 210 0.65 -3.82 1.78
C PRO A 210 0.82 -4.13 3.27
N THR A 211 1.88 -3.57 3.88
CA THR A 211 2.22 -3.73 5.31
C THR A 211 2.34 -2.36 5.99
N GLY A 212 2.70 -2.32 7.25
CA GLY A 212 2.95 -1.08 7.98
C GLY A 212 4.36 -0.52 7.82
N ALA A 213 5.10 -0.90 6.77
CA ALA A 213 6.46 -0.41 6.54
C ALA A 213 6.50 1.08 6.22
N LEU A 214 5.53 1.56 5.47
CA LEU A 214 5.32 2.98 5.18
C LEU A 214 3.99 3.40 5.78
N ALA A 215 4.01 4.44 6.58
CA ALA A 215 2.84 4.95 7.27
C ALA A 215 2.88 6.47 7.37
N VAL A 216 1.73 7.09 7.54
CA VAL A 216 1.63 8.49 7.92
C VAL A 216 2.15 8.65 9.35
N LYS A 217 2.88 9.72 9.60
CA LYS A 217 3.40 10.04 10.92
C LYS A 217 2.24 10.37 11.84
N ASP A 218 2.12 9.61 12.91
CA ASP A 218 1.11 9.88 13.94
C ASP A 218 1.54 11.08 14.77
N GLN A 219 0.65 12.05 14.90
CA GLN A 219 0.82 13.29 15.66
C GLN A 219 -0.34 13.54 16.63
N ILE A 220 -1.16 12.51 16.90
CA ILE A 220 -2.36 12.64 17.74
C ILE A 220 -1.97 13.09 19.16
N GLU A 221 -1.00 12.42 19.80
CA GLU A 221 -0.53 12.79 21.15
C GLU A 221 -0.02 14.23 21.18
N THR A 222 0.78 14.63 20.19
CA THR A 222 1.29 16.02 20.10
C THR A 222 0.14 17.03 19.99
N ALA A 223 -0.89 16.72 19.23
CA ALA A 223 -2.06 17.61 19.10
C ALA A 223 -2.86 17.68 20.42
N LEU A 224 -3.02 16.55 21.10
CA LEU A 224 -3.70 16.51 22.40
C LEU A 224 -2.92 17.25 23.48
N ASP A 225 -1.58 17.16 23.48
CA ASP A 225 -0.73 17.95 24.37
C ASP A 225 -0.93 19.45 24.13
N TRP A 226 -0.95 19.91 22.88
CA TRP A 226 -1.22 21.31 22.54
C TRP A 226 -2.63 21.75 22.92
N PHE A 227 -3.65 20.91 22.79
CA PHE A 227 -5.02 21.23 23.20
C PHE A 227 -5.16 21.33 24.72
N SER A 228 -4.25 20.70 25.47
CA SER A 228 -4.24 20.68 26.92
C SER A 228 -3.39 21.80 27.56
N ASP A 229 -2.61 22.54 26.75
CA ASP A 229 -1.72 23.59 27.20
C ASP A 229 -2.38 24.97 27.05
N ASP A 230 -2.82 25.55 28.16
CA ASP A 230 -3.46 26.86 28.22
C ASP A 230 -2.57 28.03 27.71
N THR A 231 -1.25 27.81 27.61
CA THR A 231 -0.30 28.81 27.12
C THR A 231 -0.23 28.85 25.60
N ILE A 232 -0.75 27.82 24.91
CA ILE A 232 -0.77 27.67 23.46
C ILE A 232 -2.17 28.03 22.95
N LYS A 233 -2.25 28.88 21.93
CA LYS A 233 -3.50 29.11 21.19
C LYS A 233 -3.54 28.23 19.95
N THR A 234 -4.50 27.32 19.91
CA THR A 234 -4.63 26.32 18.86
C THR A 234 -5.66 26.72 17.81
N VAL A 235 -5.27 26.62 16.54
CA VAL A 235 -6.15 26.81 15.40
C VAL A 235 -6.16 25.52 14.59
N VAL A 236 -7.32 24.91 14.46
CA VAL A 236 -7.50 23.70 13.63
C VAL A 236 -8.19 24.08 12.34
N GLN A 237 -7.59 23.71 11.24
CA GLN A 237 -8.20 23.82 9.91
C GLN A 237 -8.36 22.42 9.33
N PHE A 238 -9.55 22.10 8.82
CA PHE A 238 -9.79 20.81 8.17
C PHE A 238 -10.29 20.99 6.74
N ALA A 239 -9.87 20.06 5.87
CA ALA A 239 -10.28 20.05 4.47
C ALA A 239 -11.77 19.68 4.30
N PRO A 240 -12.46 20.17 3.24
CA PRO A 240 -13.88 19.87 3.01
C PRO A 240 -14.20 18.37 2.94
N ALA A 241 -13.26 17.54 2.45
CA ALA A 241 -13.45 16.09 2.38
C ALA A 241 -13.50 15.41 3.77
N VAL A 242 -12.86 15.97 4.79
CA VAL A 242 -12.78 15.36 6.14
C VAL A 242 -14.16 15.20 6.76
N ARG A 243 -15.07 16.16 6.57
CA ARG A 243 -16.43 16.10 7.12
C ARG A 243 -17.26 14.93 6.58
N LEU A 244 -16.92 14.43 5.37
CA LEU A 244 -17.52 13.24 4.78
C LEU A 244 -16.77 11.97 5.20
N ALA A 245 -15.44 12.01 5.16
CA ALA A 245 -14.58 10.88 5.51
C ALA A 245 -14.76 10.44 6.97
N VAL A 246 -14.99 11.35 7.89
CA VAL A 246 -15.30 11.02 9.30
C VAL A 246 -16.59 10.23 9.40
N ALA A 247 -17.64 10.60 8.66
CA ALA A 247 -18.90 9.86 8.65
C ALA A 247 -18.70 8.41 8.19
N GLU A 248 -18.00 8.21 7.10
CA GLU A 248 -17.65 6.89 6.57
C GLU A 248 -16.77 6.10 7.55
N GLY A 249 -15.79 6.76 8.16
CA GLY A 249 -14.88 6.16 9.15
C GLY A 249 -15.57 5.62 10.41
N ILE A 250 -16.70 6.20 10.81
CA ILE A 250 -17.52 5.73 11.94
C ILE A 250 -18.68 4.82 11.49
N GLY A 251 -18.70 4.41 10.22
CA GLY A 251 -19.67 3.44 9.68
C GLY A 251 -21.00 4.03 9.24
N LEU A 252 -21.11 5.34 9.07
CA LEU A 252 -22.29 5.96 8.48
C LEU A 252 -22.27 5.83 6.93
N PRO A 253 -23.43 5.93 6.26
CA PRO A 253 -23.49 5.91 4.82
C PRO A 253 -22.63 7.01 4.18
N ALA A 254 -22.06 6.72 3.00
CA ALA A 254 -21.26 7.67 2.24
C ALA A 254 -22.06 8.94 1.91
N GLY A 255 -21.39 10.10 1.93
CA GLY A 255 -21.97 11.40 1.58
C GLY A 255 -22.68 12.13 2.73
N ILE A 256 -22.71 11.58 3.95
CA ILE A 256 -23.25 12.31 5.11
C ILE A 256 -22.24 13.39 5.53
N ASN A 257 -22.72 14.62 5.60
CA ASN A 257 -21.93 15.78 6.04
C ASN A 257 -22.00 15.94 7.56
N LEU A 258 -20.85 15.75 8.24
CA LEU A 258 -20.72 15.93 9.69
C LEU A 258 -19.97 17.21 10.09
N GLU A 259 -20.00 18.25 9.29
CA GLU A 259 -19.23 19.49 9.53
C GLU A 259 -19.43 20.04 10.95
N GLY A 260 -20.69 20.21 11.39
CA GLY A 260 -21.01 20.72 12.71
C GLY A 260 -20.52 19.83 13.83
N GLN A 261 -20.63 18.51 13.67
CA GLN A 261 -20.18 17.53 14.65
C GLN A 261 -18.65 17.47 14.74
N VAL A 262 -17.95 17.59 13.61
CA VAL A 262 -16.47 17.68 13.58
C VAL A 262 -15.99 18.93 14.31
N ILE A 263 -16.60 20.09 14.06
CA ILE A 263 -16.28 21.34 14.77
C ILE A 263 -16.53 21.19 16.27
N ALA A 264 -17.68 20.66 16.66
CA ALA A 264 -18.02 20.45 18.07
C ALA A 264 -17.07 19.48 18.76
N ALA A 265 -16.69 18.38 18.10
CA ALA A 265 -15.74 17.41 18.62
C ALA A 265 -14.34 18.00 18.81
N LEU A 266 -13.82 18.74 17.85
CA LEU A 266 -12.51 19.39 17.96
C LEU A 266 -12.47 20.43 19.08
N LYS A 267 -13.56 21.22 19.25
CA LYS A 267 -13.66 22.15 20.38
C LYS A 267 -13.76 21.42 21.72
N ALA A 268 -14.47 20.30 21.78
CA ALA A 268 -14.54 19.48 22.98
C ALA A 268 -13.21 18.82 23.36
N LEU A 269 -12.34 18.60 22.37
CA LEU A 269 -10.97 18.13 22.59
C LEU A 269 -10.01 19.24 23.07
N GLY A 270 -10.42 20.51 23.05
CA GLY A 270 -9.64 21.63 23.52
C GLY A 270 -9.15 22.62 22.45
N ALA A 271 -9.54 22.46 21.19
CA ALA A 271 -9.16 23.42 20.17
C ALA A 271 -9.81 24.80 20.40
N ASP A 272 -9.00 25.87 20.46
CA ASP A 272 -9.50 27.23 20.64
C ASP A 272 -10.31 27.71 19.44
N PHE A 273 -9.80 27.50 18.25
CA PHE A 273 -10.43 27.88 17.00
C PHE A 273 -10.50 26.69 16.03
N VAL A 274 -11.65 26.54 15.38
CA VAL A 274 -11.86 25.52 14.36
C VAL A 274 -12.43 26.17 13.12
N MET A 275 -11.74 26.03 12.00
CA MET A 275 -12.05 26.70 10.74
C MET A 275 -12.15 25.66 9.60
N ASP A 276 -13.03 25.96 8.64
CA ASP A 276 -13.11 25.22 7.38
C ASP A 276 -12.12 25.83 6.36
N THR A 277 -11.52 25.00 5.54
CA THR A 277 -10.65 25.44 4.43
C THR A 277 -11.36 26.34 3.43
N ARG A 278 -12.70 26.29 3.32
CA ARG A 278 -13.47 27.23 2.48
C ARG A 278 -13.25 28.68 2.91
N TRP A 279 -13.32 28.94 4.22
CA TRP A 279 -13.02 30.27 4.76
C TRP A 279 -11.59 30.71 4.42
N ALA A 280 -10.62 29.80 4.59
CA ALA A 280 -9.23 30.11 4.24
C ALA A 280 -9.06 30.34 2.74
N ALA A 281 -9.78 29.63 1.88
CA ALA A 281 -9.77 29.82 0.43
C ALA A 281 -10.32 31.20 0.05
N ASP A 282 -11.40 31.66 0.69
CA ASP A 282 -11.97 33.00 0.45
C ASP A 282 -10.94 34.08 0.81
N VAL A 283 -10.24 33.95 1.96
CA VAL A 283 -9.17 34.89 2.36
C VAL A 283 -8.01 34.83 1.35
N THR A 284 -7.60 33.65 0.93
CA THR A 284 -6.53 33.46 -0.06
C THR A 284 -6.86 34.16 -1.37
N ILE A 285 -8.11 34.05 -1.87
CA ILE A 285 -8.54 34.72 -3.10
C ILE A 285 -8.46 36.25 -2.94
N MET A 286 -8.82 36.78 -1.77
CA MET A 286 -8.73 38.23 -1.52
C MET A 286 -7.28 38.69 -1.51
N GLU A 287 -6.39 38.01 -0.83
CA GLU A 287 -4.96 38.38 -0.71
C GLU A 287 -4.23 38.20 -2.05
N GLU A 288 -4.32 37.04 -2.66
CA GLU A 288 -3.64 36.75 -3.94
C GLU A 288 -4.21 37.57 -5.10
N GLY A 289 -5.53 37.80 -5.11
CA GLY A 289 -6.19 38.66 -6.10
C GLY A 289 -5.74 40.12 -6.00
N THR A 290 -5.58 40.63 -4.79
CA THR A 290 -5.07 41.98 -4.55
C THR A 290 -3.61 42.09 -5.01
N GLU A 291 -2.75 41.13 -4.60
CA GLU A 291 -1.36 41.13 -5.06
C GLU A 291 -1.24 41.02 -6.58
N PHE A 292 -2.08 40.21 -7.22
CA PHE A 292 -2.12 40.12 -8.68
C PHE A 292 -2.46 41.43 -9.34
N LEU A 293 -3.47 42.16 -8.84
CA LEU A 293 -3.85 43.46 -9.37
C LEU A 293 -2.76 44.52 -9.19
N GLU A 294 -2.13 44.55 -8.00
CA GLU A 294 -1.00 45.44 -7.73
C GLU A 294 0.18 45.20 -8.69
N ARG A 295 0.50 43.92 -8.94
CA ARG A 295 1.55 43.53 -9.90
C ARG A 295 1.19 43.91 -11.34
N LEU A 296 -0.08 43.83 -11.70
CA LEU A 296 -0.56 44.23 -13.03
C LEU A 296 -0.50 45.72 -13.25
N GLU A 297 -0.85 46.53 -12.22
CA GLU A 297 -0.78 47.97 -12.26
C GLU A 297 0.67 48.53 -12.25
N ALA A 298 1.62 47.72 -11.72
CA ALA A 298 3.03 48.08 -11.66
C ALA A 298 3.80 47.82 -12.98
N GLN A 299 3.18 47.19 -13.98
CA GLN A 299 3.74 46.96 -15.33
C GLN A 299 3.40 48.11 -16.27
#